data_78f357ad88ffb0024be8a9c417fca2ba
#
_entry.id   78f357ad88ffb0024be8a9c417fca2ba
#
_cell.length_a   1.000
_cell.length_b   1.000
_cell.length_c   1.000
_cell.angle_alpha   90.00
_cell.angle_beta   90.00
_cell.angle_gamma   90.00
#
_symmetry.space_group_name_H-M   'P 1'
#
loop_
_entity.id
_entity.type
_entity.pdbx_description
1 polymer ?
#
loop_
_entity_poly.entity_id
_entity_poly.type
_entity_poly.pdbx_seq_one_letter_code
_entity_poly.pdbx_strand_id
1 'polypeptide(L)'
;MKTDIEIAQEANMMHIRDVAAKYGIKEDELELYGKYKAKFSDELIDRVKDNPDGKVVLVTAINPTPAGEGKTTTSVGLAEAMAKLNKRCLVALREPSLGPVFGVKGGAAGGGYAQVVPMEDINLHFTGDFHAIGAANNLLAAMIDNHIFQGNALNIDPRKITWRRCVDMNDRQLRNVVDGLGGKTNGMPREDGYDITVASEIMAVLCLASDIADLKKRLARIIIGYTYGKVAEQKPVTAGDLHAEGAMAALLKDALKPNLVQTLEGTPAIVHGGPFANIAHGCNSVTATKMCLKLADYTITEAGFGADLGAEKFLDIKCRMAGLKPNAVVIVATVRALKYNGGVPKADLNNENLEALEKGLPNLLKHVSNITNVYKLPCVVAINAFPTDTEAELKLVEEKCKELGVNVVLSEVWAKGGEGGVKLAEEVVRLCEQPNDFTYSYELEGTTIEEKLNAIVTKIYGGKKVVLTANAQKQAKELTALGFANYPICVAKTQYSLTDDQTKLGAPTDFEVTVRNLKVSAGAGFIVALTGEIMTMPGLPKVPAAEKIDVDENGKITGLF
;
A
#
# COMPACT_ATOMS: atom_id res chain seq x y z
N MET A 1 24.29 12.61 15.04
CA MET A 1 23.46 12.77 13.84
C MET A 1 22.05 12.97 14.34
N LYS A 2 21.30 13.94 13.80
CA LYS A 2 19.91 14.21 14.22
C LYS A 2 19.02 13.04 13.83
N THR A 3 18.01 12.76 14.64
CA THR A 3 16.95 11.78 14.36
C THR A 3 15.97 12.35 13.34
N ASP A 4 15.15 11.50 12.71
CA ASP A 4 14.17 11.93 11.71
C ASP A 4 13.17 12.93 12.29
N ILE A 5 12.70 12.72 13.54
CA ILE A 5 11.80 13.66 14.20
C ILE A 5 12.47 15.01 14.52
N GLU A 6 13.75 15.02 14.92
CA GLU A 6 14.47 16.27 15.16
C GLU A 6 14.61 17.09 13.86
N ILE A 7 14.92 16.43 12.74
CA ILE A 7 14.97 17.08 11.42
C ILE A 7 13.60 17.64 11.05
N ALA A 8 12.54 16.88 11.24
CA ALA A 8 11.17 17.29 10.92
C ALA A 8 10.71 18.48 11.80
N GLN A 9 11.02 18.47 13.09
CA GLN A 9 10.66 19.54 14.03
C GLN A 9 11.40 20.86 13.78
N GLU A 10 12.59 20.80 13.20
CA GLU A 10 13.36 21.98 12.80
C GLU A 10 12.98 22.52 11.41
N ALA A 11 12.08 21.84 10.71
CA ALA A 11 11.69 22.23 9.36
C ALA A 11 11.01 23.60 9.34
N ASN A 12 11.43 24.46 8.43
CA ASN A 12 10.76 25.73 8.17
C ASN A 12 9.62 25.53 7.15
N MET A 13 8.48 25.06 7.65
CA MET A 13 7.32 24.77 6.80
C MET A 13 6.65 26.03 6.28
N MET A 14 6.33 26.05 4.99
CA MET A 14 5.48 27.07 4.38
C MET A 14 4.02 26.85 4.79
N HIS A 15 3.21 27.90 4.78
CA HIS A 15 1.77 27.75 4.90
C HIS A 15 1.25 26.90 3.73
N ILE A 16 0.33 25.97 3.98
CA ILE A 16 -0.11 25.01 2.95
C ILE A 16 -0.76 25.67 1.73
N ARG A 17 -1.42 26.82 1.90
CA ARG A 17 -1.95 27.61 0.77
C ARG A 17 -0.83 28.10 -0.16
N ASP A 18 0.33 28.46 0.39
CA ASP A 18 1.46 28.96 -0.40
C ASP A 18 2.13 27.81 -1.17
N VAL A 19 2.14 26.61 -0.57
CA VAL A 19 2.56 25.37 -1.25
C VAL A 19 1.61 25.06 -2.42
N ALA A 20 0.31 25.12 -2.18
CA ALA A 20 -0.73 24.88 -3.20
C ALA A 20 -0.68 25.90 -4.34
N ALA A 21 -0.45 27.18 -4.02
CA ALA A 21 -0.39 28.26 -5.00
C ALA A 21 0.69 28.03 -6.06
N LYS A 22 1.81 27.36 -5.73
CA LYS A 22 2.87 26.99 -6.70
C LYS A 22 2.34 26.11 -7.85
N TYR A 23 1.23 25.41 -7.60
CA TYR A 23 0.60 24.49 -8.57
C TYR A 23 -0.72 25.05 -9.12
N GLY A 24 -0.97 26.35 -8.93
CA GLY A 24 -2.16 27.04 -9.44
C GLY A 24 -3.45 26.65 -8.71
N ILE A 25 -3.33 26.15 -7.49
CA ILE A 25 -4.46 25.84 -6.60
C ILE A 25 -4.76 27.08 -5.78
N LYS A 26 -6.02 27.53 -5.77
CA LYS A 26 -6.48 28.71 -5.04
C LYS A 26 -6.79 28.32 -3.59
N GLU A 27 -6.77 29.33 -2.69
CA GLU A 27 -7.06 29.11 -1.28
C GLU A 27 -8.50 28.61 -1.04
N ASP A 28 -9.46 29.11 -1.81
CA ASP A 28 -10.88 28.69 -1.76
C ASP A 28 -11.13 27.28 -2.32
N GLU A 29 -10.15 26.69 -2.95
CA GLU A 29 -10.15 25.29 -3.43
C GLU A 29 -9.54 24.32 -2.40
N LEU A 30 -9.21 24.79 -1.20
CA LEU A 30 -8.64 24.03 -0.10
C LEU A 30 -9.55 24.02 1.13
N GLU A 31 -9.70 22.89 1.75
CA GLU A 31 -10.26 22.75 3.09
C GLU A 31 -9.09 22.67 4.09
N LEU A 32 -8.82 23.76 4.80
CA LEU A 32 -7.65 23.88 5.67
C LEU A 32 -7.83 23.09 6.97
N TYR A 33 -6.83 22.28 7.31
CA TYR A 33 -6.67 21.58 8.58
C TYR A 33 -5.47 22.18 9.35
N GLY A 34 -5.62 23.44 9.77
CA GLY A 34 -4.54 24.24 10.34
C GLY A 34 -3.65 24.86 9.26
N LYS A 35 -2.39 25.17 9.62
CA LYS A 35 -1.47 25.91 8.73
C LYS A 35 -0.80 25.06 7.67
N TYR A 36 -0.60 23.76 7.95
CA TYR A 36 0.35 22.93 7.20
C TYR A 36 -0.30 21.72 6.53
N LYS A 37 -1.61 21.57 6.68
CA LYS A 37 -2.40 20.48 6.07
C LYS A 37 -3.65 21.06 5.44
N ALA A 38 -4.10 20.43 4.34
CA ALA A 38 -5.39 20.73 3.74
C ALA A 38 -5.93 19.50 3.00
N LYS A 39 -7.22 19.48 2.76
CA LYS A 39 -7.85 18.61 1.76
C LYS A 39 -8.17 19.39 0.50
N PHE A 40 -8.20 18.69 -0.63
CA PHE A 40 -8.69 19.26 -1.87
C PHE A 40 -10.22 19.35 -1.84
N SER A 41 -10.75 20.49 -2.27
CA SER A 41 -12.20 20.66 -2.39
C SER A 41 -12.75 19.98 -3.63
N ASP A 42 -14.07 19.76 -3.66
CA ASP A 42 -14.75 19.20 -4.84
C ASP A 42 -14.65 20.15 -6.05
N GLU A 43 -14.64 21.47 -5.80
CA GLU A 43 -14.46 22.51 -6.83
C GLU A 43 -13.12 22.40 -7.54
N LEU A 44 -12.04 22.12 -6.79
CA LEU A 44 -10.72 21.87 -7.39
C LEU A 44 -10.76 20.62 -8.28
N ILE A 45 -11.32 19.52 -7.77
CA ILE A 45 -11.44 18.26 -8.51
C ILE A 45 -12.18 18.49 -9.82
N ASP A 46 -13.31 19.18 -9.78
CA ASP A 46 -14.11 19.50 -10.98
C ASP A 46 -13.38 20.41 -11.95
N ARG A 47 -12.65 21.41 -11.46
CA ARG A 47 -11.91 22.35 -12.31
C ARG A 47 -10.78 21.69 -13.09
N VAL A 48 -10.08 20.71 -12.49
CA VAL A 48 -8.89 20.11 -13.10
C VAL A 48 -9.14 18.78 -13.80
N LYS A 49 -10.33 18.19 -13.67
CA LYS A 49 -10.65 16.85 -14.22
C LYS A 49 -10.33 16.66 -15.70
N ASP A 50 -10.45 17.72 -16.49
CA ASP A 50 -10.23 17.69 -17.94
C ASP A 50 -8.80 18.12 -18.33
N ASN A 51 -7.93 18.44 -17.37
CA ASN A 51 -6.54 18.71 -17.66
C ASN A 51 -5.87 17.46 -18.26
N PRO A 52 -4.86 17.63 -19.14
CA PRO A 52 -4.06 16.49 -19.60
C PRO A 52 -3.37 15.81 -18.42
N ASP A 53 -3.25 14.49 -18.50
CA ASP A 53 -2.52 13.72 -17.49
C ASP A 53 -1.00 13.93 -17.62
N GLY A 54 -0.34 14.11 -16.48
CA GLY A 54 1.10 14.02 -16.36
C GLY A 54 1.61 12.57 -16.45
N LYS A 55 2.89 12.39 -16.19
CA LYS A 55 3.57 11.09 -16.21
C LYS A 55 3.47 10.39 -14.85
N VAL A 56 3.15 9.09 -14.84
CA VAL A 56 3.18 8.26 -13.62
C VAL A 56 4.53 7.58 -13.49
N VAL A 57 5.17 7.76 -12.34
CA VAL A 57 6.40 7.07 -11.94
C VAL A 57 6.11 6.23 -10.70
N LEU A 58 6.24 4.92 -10.84
CA LEU A 58 6.08 3.99 -9.73
C LEU A 58 7.42 3.75 -9.05
N VAL A 59 7.49 3.99 -7.74
CA VAL A 59 8.63 3.59 -6.91
C VAL A 59 8.29 2.30 -6.18
N THR A 60 9.08 1.28 -6.40
CA THR A 60 8.98 -0.03 -5.74
C THR A 60 10.34 -0.47 -5.23
N ALA A 61 10.47 -1.70 -4.75
CA ALA A 61 11.75 -2.20 -4.22
C ALA A 61 11.89 -3.70 -4.44
N ILE A 62 13.06 -4.22 -4.12
CA ILE A 62 13.30 -5.66 -3.91
C ILE A 62 12.50 -6.16 -2.70
N ASN A 63 12.48 -7.47 -2.46
CA ASN A 63 11.86 -8.02 -1.26
C ASN A 63 12.40 -7.32 0.00
N PRO A 64 11.53 -6.89 0.94
CA PRO A 64 11.97 -6.20 2.14
C PRO A 64 12.86 -7.08 3.02
N THR A 65 13.82 -6.44 3.67
CA THR A 65 14.72 -7.06 4.64
C THR A 65 14.61 -6.37 5.99
N PRO A 66 15.14 -6.96 7.07
CA PRO A 66 15.18 -6.30 8.37
C PRO A 66 15.96 -4.98 8.40
N ALA A 67 16.75 -4.70 7.33
CA ALA A 67 17.53 -3.47 7.21
C ALA A 67 16.70 -2.30 6.63
N GLY A 68 15.58 -2.60 5.95
CA GLY A 68 14.80 -1.62 5.19
C GLY A 68 15.47 -1.23 3.87
N GLU A 69 14.70 -0.83 2.87
CA GLU A 69 15.17 -0.45 1.53
C GLU A 69 15.09 1.05 1.26
N GLY A 70 14.23 1.78 2.00
CA GLY A 70 14.10 3.23 1.88
C GLY A 70 13.24 3.71 0.69
N LYS A 71 12.17 2.97 0.35
CA LYS A 71 11.25 3.37 -0.74
C LYS A 71 10.66 4.76 -0.57
N THR A 72 10.05 5.03 0.58
CA THR A 72 9.40 6.33 0.83
C THR A 72 10.42 7.47 0.83
N THR A 73 11.57 7.25 1.45
CA THR A 73 12.69 8.20 1.40
C THR A 73 13.12 8.50 -0.05
N THR A 74 13.25 7.45 -0.86
CA THR A 74 13.58 7.60 -2.29
C THR A 74 12.47 8.32 -3.06
N SER A 75 11.21 8.01 -2.79
CA SER A 75 10.06 8.65 -3.45
C SER A 75 10.00 10.14 -3.15
N VAL A 76 10.17 10.53 -1.90
CA VAL A 76 10.17 11.92 -1.45
C VAL A 76 11.39 12.67 -2.01
N GLY A 77 12.58 12.11 -1.87
CA GLY A 77 13.81 12.73 -2.38
C GLY A 77 13.82 12.84 -3.91
N LEU A 78 13.22 11.90 -4.63
CA LEU A 78 13.04 11.99 -6.07
C LEU A 78 12.10 13.15 -6.45
N ALA A 79 11.00 13.36 -5.71
CA ALA A 79 10.10 14.50 -5.95
C ALA A 79 10.80 15.84 -5.71
N GLU A 80 11.58 15.95 -4.64
CA GLU A 80 12.42 17.12 -4.37
C GLU A 80 13.46 17.35 -5.47
N ALA A 81 14.11 16.27 -5.95
CA ALA A 81 15.07 16.33 -7.05
C ALA A 81 14.43 16.77 -8.38
N MET A 82 13.22 16.30 -8.68
CA MET A 82 12.44 16.78 -9.82
C MET A 82 12.21 18.28 -9.76
N ALA A 83 11.88 18.82 -8.59
CA ALA A 83 11.69 20.25 -8.38
C ALA A 83 13.01 21.03 -8.64
N LYS A 84 14.17 20.48 -8.27
CA LYS A 84 15.48 21.06 -8.59
C LYS A 84 15.77 21.12 -10.09
N LEU A 85 15.23 20.19 -10.86
CA LEU A 85 15.26 20.20 -12.33
C LEU A 85 14.16 21.07 -12.95
N ASN A 86 13.47 21.91 -12.16
CA ASN A 86 12.33 22.72 -12.58
C ASN A 86 11.20 21.90 -13.22
N LYS A 87 11.01 20.65 -12.80
CA LYS A 87 9.89 19.81 -13.20
C LYS A 87 8.75 19.98 -12.19
N ARG A 88 7.53 20.18 -12.67
CA ARG A 88 6.34 20.17 -11.82
C ARG A 88 6.04 18.74 -11.41
N CYS A 89 6.27 18.44 -10.15
CA CYS A 89 6.16 17.09 -9.62
C CYS A 89 5.35 17.07 -8.32
N LEU A 90 4.48 16.08 -8.18
CA LEU A 90 3.77 15.75 -6.94
C LEU A 90 4.13 14.31 -6.55
N VAL A 91 4.26 14.09 -5.24
CA VAL A 91 4.42 12.74 -4.71
C VAL A 91 3.13 12.31 -3.99
N ALA A 92 2.64 11.12 -4.30
CA ALA A 92 1.45 10.52 -3.70
C ALA A 92 1.83 9.32 -2.85
N LEU A 93 1.58 9.41 -1.55
CA LEU A 93 2.01 8.44 -0.53
C LEU A 93 0.81 7.87 0.22
N ARG A 94 1.05 6.77 0.93
CA ARG A 94 0.09 6.20 1.86
C ARG A 94 0.16 6.89 3.22
N GLU A 95 -0.98 6.99 3.88
CA GLU A 95 -1.08 7.41 5.27
C GLU A 95 -0.64 6.26 6.20
N PRO A 96 0.18 6.52 7.23
CA PRO A 96 0.61 5.49 8.18
C PRO A 96 -0.49 5.12 9.17
N SER A 97 -0.51 3.85 9.59
CA SER A 97 -1.37 3.31 10.63
C SER A 97 -0.72 3.43 12.00
N LEU A 98 -1.50 3.73 13.02
CA LEU A 98 -1.04 3.85 14.41
C LEU A 98 -0.43 2.54 14.95
N GLY A 99 -0.98 1.39 14.56
CA GLY A 99 -0.47 0.10 15.02
C GLY A 99 1.02 -0.09 14.72
N PRO A 100 1.48 0.00 13.47
CA PRO A 100 2.92 -0.01 13.14
C PRO A 100 3.72 1.10 13.80
N VAL A 101 3.19 2.32 13.89
CA VAL A 101 3.87 3.47 14.51
C VAL A 101 4.21 3.21 15.97
N PHE A 102 3.26 2.71 16.74
CA PHE A 102 3.46 2.36 18.16
C PHE A 102 4.02 0.95 18.38
N GLY A 103 4.12 0.14 17.33
CA GLY A 103 4.61 -1.24 17.36
C GLY A 103 6.12 -1.38 17.12
N VAL A 104 6.47 -1.58 15.88
CA VAL A 104 7.84 -2.02 15.52
C VAL A 104 8.61 -0.96 14.75
N LYS A 105 7.93 -0.10 13.98
CA LYS A 105 8.60 0.66 12.93
C LYS A 105 7.92 1.99 12.66
N GLY A 106 8.74 2.94 12.29
CA GLY A 106 8.39 4.26 11.85
C GLY A 106 7.28 4.36 10.83
N GLY A 107 6.66 5.51 10.83
CA GLY A 107 5.61 5.86 9.89
C GLY A 107 6.12 6.05 8.46
N ALA A 108 5.20 6.30 7.54
CA ALA A 108 5.47 6.43 6.13
C ALA A 108 5.84 7.86 5.69
N ALA A 109 6.55 8.63 6.51
CA ALA A 109 6.91 10.02 6.22
C ALA A 109 8.24 10.21 5.47
N GLY A 110 8.97 9.12 5.19
CA GLY A 110 10.35 9.17 4.68
C GLY A 110 11.37 9.19 5.81
N GLY A 111 12.61 9.63 5.54
CA GLY A 111 13.66 9.68 6.52
C GLY A 111 14.81 10.61 6.13
N GLY A 112 15.62 11.01 7.12
CA GLY A 112 16.69 11.97 6.93
C GLY A 112 16.18 13.29 6.38
N TYR A 113 16.83 13.79 5.35
CA TYR A 113 16.46 15.04 4.66
C TYR A 113 15.45 14.85 3.53
N ALA A 114 14.90 13.65 3.35
CA ALA A 114 13.83 13.35 2.40
C ALA A 114 12.57 12.90 3.17
N GLN A 115 11.86 13.85 3.75
CA GLN A 115 10.66 13.62 4.56
C GLN A 115 9.49 14.49 4.11
N VAL A 116 8.28 14.00 4.40
CA VAL A 116 7.02 14.74 4.33
C VAL A 116 6.71 15.31 5.71
N VAL A 117 6.31 16.56 5.76
CA VAL A 117 5.98 17.29 7.00
C VAL A 117 4.58 17.93 6.90
N PRO A 118 3.84 18.07 8.02
CA PRO A 118 4.23 17.84 9.42
C PRO A 118 4.25 16.35 9.80
N MET A 119 5.41 15.84 10.16
CA MET A 119 5.64 14.41 10.41
C MET A 119 4.82 13.86 11.58
N GLU A 120 4.74 14.60 12.68
CA GLU A 120 3.98 14.19 13.86
C GLU A 120 2.50 14.02 13.56
N ASP A 121 1.88 14.99 12.88
CA ASP A 121 0.46 14.93 12.51
C ASP A 121 0.17 13.75 11.58
N ILE A 122 1.03 13.54 10.58
CA ILE A 122 0.88 12.44 9.61
C ILE A 122 0.93 11.08 10.32
N ASN A 123 1.81 10.91 11.30
CA ASN A 123 2.01 9.63 12.00
C ASN A 123 1.04 9.41 13.17
N LEU A 124 0.34 10.42 13.65
CA LEU A 124 -0.58 10.30 14.77
C LEU A 124 -2.03 10.52 14.33
N HIS A 125 -2.55 11.73 14.49
CA HIS A 125 -3.91 12.08 14.08
C HIS A 125 -3.82 13.08 12.92
N PHE A 126 -3.92 12.58 11.70
CA PHE A 126 -3.69 13.40 10.52
C PHE A 126 -4.87 14.34 10.21
N THR A 127 -5.87 13.84 9.51
CA THR A 127 -7.09 14.58 9.14
C THR A 127 -8.36 13.83 9.49
N GLY A 128 -8.25 12.67 10.14
CA GLY A 128 -9.36 11.87 10.60
C GLY A 128 -9.83 10.76 9.65
N ASP A 129 -9.12 10.52 8.54
CA ASP A 129 -9.55 9.53 7.54
C ASP A 129 -9.64 8.12 8.12
N PHE A 130 -8.66 7.70 8.92
CA PHE A 130 -8.68 6.38 9.55
C PHE A 130 -9.77 6.25 10.62
N HIS A 131 -10.06 7.32 11.34
CA HIS A 131 -11.20 7.35 12.26
C HIS A 131 -12.53 7.19 11.52
N ALA A 132 -12.69 7.85 10.37
CA ALA A 132 -13.88 7.72 9.53
C ALA A 132 -14.03 6.29 9.01
N ILE A 133 -12.95 5.66 8.56
CA ILE A 133 -12.93 4.26 8.11
C ILE A 133 -13.32 3.33 9.25
N GLY A 134 -12.72 3.51 10.43
CA GLY A 134 -13.07 2.74 11.63
C GLY A 134 -14.54 2.89 12.03
N ALA A 135 -15.04 4.11 12.01
CA ALA A 135 -16.45 4.40 12.32
C ALA A 135 -17.41 3.73 11.32
N ALA A 136 -17.13 3.82 10.01
CA ALA A 136 -17.95 3.19 8.98
C ALA A 136 -17.91 1.65 9.08
N ASN A 137 -16.73 1.08 9.33
CA ASN A 137 -16.56 -0.36 9.52
C ASN A 137 -17.36 -0.87 10.72
N ASN A 138 -17.28 -0.18 11.85
CA ASN A 138 -17.93 -0.60 13.08
C ASN A 138 -19.42 -0.29 13.08
N LEU A 139 -19.87 0.74 12.35
CA LEU A 139 -21.29 0.96 12.08
C LEU A 139 -21.89 -0.25 11.36
N LEU A 140 -21.24 -0.73 10.30
CA LEU A 140 -21.70 -1.91 9.55
C LEU A 140 -21.76 -3.14 10.46
N ALA A 141 -20.74 -3.38 11.29
CA ALA A 141 -20.73 -4.47 12.26
C ALA A 141 -21.89 -4.36 13.25
N ALA A 142 -22.14 -3.18 13.79
CA ALA A 142 -23.26 -2.92 14.71
C ALA A 142 -24.62 -3.14 14.02
N MET A 143 -24.77 -2.74 12.76
CA MET A 143 -26.00 -2.94 12.00
C MET A 143 -26.28 -4.42 11.72
N ILE A 144 -25.25 -5.23 11.46
CA ILE A 144 -25.37 -6.68 11.30
C ILE A 144 -25.93 -7.32 12.58
N ASP A 145 -25.28 -7.08 13.71
CA ASP A 145 -25.68 -7.67 14.99
C ASP A 145 -27.05 -7.16 15.44
N ASN A 146 -27.35 -5.88 15.22
CA ASN A 146 -28.67 -5.32 15.49
C ASN A 146 -29.76 -5.97 14.61
N HIS A 147 -29.50 -6.19 13.32
CA HIS A 147 -30.45 -6.85 12.43
C HIS A 147 -30.78 -8.27 12.90
N ILE A 148 -29.78 -9.03 13.34
CA ILE A 148 -29.98 -10.38 13.90
C ILE A 148 -30.77 -10.30 15.18
N PHE A 149 -30.47 -9.38 16.09
CA PHE A 149 -31.16 -9.18 17.35
C PHE A 149 -32.63 -8.77 17.18
N GLN A 150 -32.93 -7.96 16.17
CA GLN A 150 -34.29 -7.44 15.90
C GLN A 150 -35.14 -8.37 15.01
N GLY A 151 -34.79 -9.64 14.90
CA GLY A 151 -35.60 -10.66 14.25
C GLY A 151 -35.03 -11.23 12.95
N ASN A 152 -33.85 -10.79 12.50
CA ASN A 152 -33.09 -11.41 11.43
C ASN A 152 -33.89 -11.67 10.13
N ALA A 153 -34.56 -10.66 9.62
CA ALA A 153 -35.43 -10.78 8.43
C ALA A 153 -34.65 -11.25 7.17
N LEU A 154 -33.35 -10.96 7.07
CA LEU A 154 -32.48 -11.43 6.00
C LEU A 154 -31.98 -12.87 6.20
N ASN A 155 -32.39 -13.54 7.27
CA ASN A 155 -32.02 -14.91 7.57
C ASN A 155 -30.49 -15.16 7.61
N ILE A 156 -29.72 -14.23 8.17
CA ILE A 156 -28.27 -14.32 8.30
C ILE A 156 -27.90 -15.45 9.27
N ASP A 157 -26.99 -16.34 8.89
CA ASP A 157 -26.39 -17.33 9.80
C ASP A 157 -25.27 -16.66 10.62
N PRO A 158 -25.43 -16.47 11.95
CA PRO A 158 -24.43 -15.81 12.79
C PRO A 158 -23.06 -16.50 12.79
N ARG A 159 -22.99 -17.78 12.42
CA ARG A 159 -21.75 -18.56 12.31
C ARG A 159 -21.04 -18.31 10.98
N LYS A 160 -21.67 -17.59 10.05
CA LYS A 160 -21.18 -17.31 8.70
C LYS A 160 -21.05 -15.82 8.40
N ILE A 161 -21.00 -15.01 9.41
CA ILE A 161 -20.66 -13.60 9.29
C ILE A 161 -19.19 -13.50 8.92
N THR A 162 -18.91 -12.78 7.83
CA THR A 162 -17.56 -12.56 7.31
C THR A 162 -17.00 -11.19 7.68
N TRP A 163 -17.83 -10.30 8.21
CA TRP A 163 -17.47 -8.96 8.61
C TRP A 163 -16.99 -8.92 10.05
N ARG A 164 -15.89 -8.22 10.29
CA ARG A 164 -15.29 -8.01 11.61
C ARG A 164 -15.32 -6.54 12.00
N ARG A 165 -15.21 -6.25 13.27
CA ARG A 165 -14.91 -4.93 13.78
C ARG A 165 -13.48 -4.54 13.45
N CYS A 166 -13.10 -3.27 13.62
CA CYS A 166 -11.71 -2.86 13.46
C CYS A 166 -11.29 -1.81 14.50
N VAL A 167 -10.00 -1.72 14.70
CA VAL A 167 -9.32 -0.71 15.51
C VAL A 167 -7.94 -0.46 14.92
N ASP A 168 -7.50 0.80 14.89
CA ASP A 168 -6.18 1.14 14.33
C ASP A 168 -5.09 1.02 15.39
N MET A 169 -4.86 -0.21 15.85
CA MET A 169 -3.83 -0.55 16.83
C MET A 169 -3.40 -2.01 16.65
N ASN A 170 -2.14 -2.32 17.00
CA ASN A 170 -1.66 -3.69 17.08
C ASN A 170 -2.10 -4.32 18.41
N ASP A 171 -3.13 -5.16 18.38
CA ASP A 171 -3.67 -5.80 19.59
C ASP A 171 -4.03 -7.27 19.34
N ARG A 172 -3.09 -8.19 19.62
CA ARG A 172 -3.34 -9.63 19.45
C ARG A 172 -4.47 -10.19 20.33
N GLN A 173 -4.83 -9.50 21.40
CA GLN A 173 -5.91 -9.94 22.30
C GLN A 173 -7.28 -9.89 21.60
N LEU A 174 -7.44 -9.03 20.60
CA LEU A 174 -8.67 -8.83 19.87
C LEU A 174 -8.84 -9.71 18.63
N ARG A 175 -7.90 -10.60 18.32
CA ARG A 175 -7.98 -11.46 17.13
C ARG A 175 -9.21 -12.34 17.09
N ASN A 176 -9.58 -12.90 18.23
CA ASN A 176 -10.77 -13.71 18.40
C ASN A 176 -11.42 -13.35 19.73
N VAL A 177 -12.67 -12.95 19.70
CA VAL A 177 -13.46 -12.56 20.87
C VAL A 177 -14.83 -13.21 20.80
N VAL A 178 -15.51 -13.27 21.92
CA VAL A 178 -16.95 -13.57 21.97
C VAL A 178 -17.66 -12.30 22.36
N ASP A 179 -18.51 -11.81 21.49
CA ASP A 179 -19.34 -10.62 21.75
C ASP A 179 -20.79 -10.98 22.08
N GLY A 180 -21.63 -9.98 22.38
CA GLY A 180 -23.05 -10.16 22.68
C GLY A 180 -23.37 -10.79 24.03
N LEU A 181 -22.40 -10.88 24.94
CA LEU A 181 -22.61 -11.43 26.30
C LEU A 181 -23.45 -10.48 27.16
N GLY A 182 -24.04 -11.00 28.27
CA GLY A 182 -24.85 -10.21 29.23
C GLY A 182 -26.33 -10.53 29.18
N GLY A 183 -26.73 -11.63 28.56
CA GLY A 183 -28.12 -12.13 28.53
C GLY A 183 -28.93 -11.63 27.33
N LYS A 184 -30.17 -12.11 27.24
CA LYS A 184 -31.04 -11.96 26.06
C LYS A 184 -31.37 -10.52 25.64
N THR A 185 -31.18 -9.56 26.51
CA THR A 185 -31.47 -8.15 26.25
C THR A 185 -30.25 -7.42 25.67
N ASN A 186 -29.08 -8.06 25.63
CA ASN A 186 -27.82 -7.42 25.29
C ASN A 186 -27.33 -7.76 23.90
N GLY A 187 -27.77 -8.86 23.32
CA GLY A 187 -27.39 -9.29 21.97
C GLY A 187 -27.41 -10.80 21.81
N MET A 188 -26.90 -11.29 20.70
CA MET A 188 -26.73 -12.72 20.44
C MET A 188 -25.22 -13.06 20.53
N PRO A 189 -24.81 -13.88 21.52
CA PRO A 189 -23.41 -14.28 21.63
C PRO A 189 -22.90 -15.00 20.36
N ARG A 190 -21.79 -14.54 19.84
CA ARG A 190 -21.11 -15.17 18.69
C ARG A 190 -19.60 -14.93 18.73
N GLU A 191 -18.87 -15.72 17.97
CA GLU A 191 -17.47 -15.43 17.68
C GLU A 191 -17.38 -14.19 16.78
N ASP A 192 -16.49 -13.28 17.13
CA ASP A 192 -16.10 -12.12 16.35
C ASP A 192 -14.58 -11.91 16.48
N GLY A 193 -14.07 -10.83 15.97
CA GLY A 193 -12.70 -10.39 16.10
C GLY A 193 -12.55 -8.98 15.58
N TYR A 194 -11.34 -8.45 15.73
CA TYR A 194 -10.98 -7.14 15.22
C TYR A 194 -9.88 -7.27 14.19
N ASP A 195 -10.04 -6.60 13.06
CA ASP A 195 -8.96 -6.36 12.12
C ASP A 195 -8.33 -4.98 12.43
N ILE A 196 -7.08 -4.78 12.08
CA ILE A 196 -6.52 -3.44 12.09
C ILE A 196 -7.19 -2.61 10.99
N THR A 197 -7.43 -1.33 11.22
CA THR A 197 -8.21 -0.46 10.31
C THR A 197 -7.70 -0.52 8.86
N VAL A 198 -6.39 -0.58 8.66
CA VAL A 198 -5.77 -0.69 7.32
C VAL A 198 -5.98 -2.04 6.62
N ALA A 199 -6.48 -3.05 7.34
CA ALA A 199 -6.89 -4.34 6.80
C ALA A 199 -8.40 -4.40 6.48
N SER A 200 -9.19 -3.42 6.90
CA SER A 200 -10.61 -3.33 6.59
C SER A 200 -10.83 -3.24 5.07
N GLU A 201 -11.85 -3.94 4.57
CA GLU A 201 -12.28 -3.79 3.16
C GLU A 201 -12.68 -2.34 2.84
N ILE A 202 -13.19 -1.58 3.83
CA ILE A 202 -13.53 -0.16 3.63
C ILE A 202 -12.30 0.67 3.28
N MET A 203 -11.13 0.37 3.84
CA MET A 203 -9.88 1.02 3.45
C MET A 203 -9.58 0.79 1.96
N ALA A 204 -9.70 -0.45 1.49
CA ALA A 204 -9.51 -0.78 0.07
C ALA A 204 -10.58 -0.13 -0.83
N VAL A 205 -11.83 -0.13 -0.40
CA VAL A 205 -12.95 0.52 -1.10
C VAL A 205 -12.72 2.02 -1.26
N LEU A 206 -12.35 2.72 -0.18
CA LEU A 206 -12.06 4.15 -0.20
C LEU A 206 -10.89 4.46 -1.16
N CYS A 207 -9.85 3.65 -1.15
CA CYS A 207 -8.68 3.83 -2.00
C CYS A 207 -8.94 3.54 -3.49
N LEU A 208 -9.92 2.71 -3.82
CA LEU A 208 -10.26 2.35 -5.21
C LEU A 208 -11.46 3.12 -5.77
N ALA A 209 -12.25 3.78 -4.93
CA ALA A 209 -13.37 4.59 -5.37
C ALA A 209 -12.91 5.80 -6.18
N SER A 210 -13.65 6.11 -7.25
CA SER A 210 -13.39 7.27 -8.12
C SER A 210 -14.06 8.55 -7.63
N ASP A 211 -15.20 8.41 -6.96
CA ASP A 211 -16.05 9.49 -6.48
C ASP A 211 -17.04 8.96 -5.42
N ILE A 212 -17.88 9.85 -4.88
CA ILE A 212 -18.85 9.49 -3.85
C ILE A 212 -19.93 8.51 -4.34
N ALA A 213 -20.30 8.58 -5.61
CA ALA A 213 -21.31 7.67 -6.18
C ALA A 213 -20.74 6.26 -6.35
N ASP A 214 -19.50 6.14 -6.82
CA ASP A 214 -18.77 4.87 -6.88
C ASP A 214 -18.50 4.31 -5.49
N LEU A 215 -18.13 5.17 -4.53
CA LEU A 215 -17.97 4.78 -3.12
C LEU A 215 -19.24 4.10 -2.58
N LYS A 216 -20.40 4.71 -2.75
CA LYS A 216 -21.68 4.12 -2.32
C LYS A 216 -21.97 2.78 -2.99
N LYS A 217 -21.75 2.67 -4.30
CA LYS A 217 -21.95 1.42 -5.04
C LYS A 217 -21.02 0.31 -4.54
N ARG A 218 -19.76 0.63 -4.23
CA ARG A 218 -18.78 -0.31 -3.68
C ARG A 218 -19.17 -0.74 -2.28
N LEU A 219 -19.54 0.19 -1.41
CA LEU A 219 -20.00 -0.11 -0.05
C LEU A 219 -21.21 -1.03 -0.06
N ALA A 220 -22.20 -0.79 -0.93
CA ALA A 220 -23.39 -1.62 -1.04
C ALA A 220 -23.08 -3.08 -1.43
N ARG A 221 -22.01 -3.33 -2.19
CA ARG A 221 -21.61 -4.68 -2.63
C ARG A 221 -20.85 -5.50 -1.58
N ILE A 222 -20.39 -4.90 -0.49
CA ILE A 222 -19.63 -5.60 0.55
C ILE A 222 -20.46 -6.78 1.06
N ILE A 223 -19.89 -7.98 0.99
CA ILE A 223 -20.50 -9.20 1.53
C ILE A 223 -20.20 -9.25 3.03
N ILE A 224 -21.26 -9.32 3.84
CA ILE A 224 -21.20 -9.31 5.31
C ILE A 224 -21.36 -10.71 5.94
N GLY A 225 -21.86 -11.66 5.19
CA GLY A 225 -22.13 -13.02 5.61
C GLY A 225 -23.03 -13.77 4.64
N TYR A 226 -23.54 -14.90 5.09
CA TYR A 226 -24.39 -15.77 4.28
C TYR A 226 -25.64 -16.18 5.04
N THR A 227 -26.71 -16.52 4.31
CA THR A 227 -27.98 -17.00 4.89
C THR A 227 -27.83 -18.39 5.47
N TYR A 228 -28.76 -18.75 6.39
CA TYR A 228 -28.94 -20.14 6.78
C TYR A 228 -29.27 -21.02 5.56
N GLY A 229 -29.02 -22.32 5.64
CA GLY A 229 -29.34 -23.29 4.62
C GLY A 229 -28.19 -24.26 4.33
N LYS A 230 -28.44 -25.22 3.43
CA LYS A 230 -27.37 -26.07 2.89
C LYS A 230 -26.44 -25.22 2.02
N VAL A 231 -25.18 -25.62 1.92
CA VAL A 231 -24.13 -24.84 1.20
C VAL A 231 -24.59 -24.39 -0.21
N ALA A 232 -25.29 -25.25 -0.94
CA ALA A 232 -25.80 -24.94 -2.28
C ALA A 232 -26.98 -23.96 -2.31
N GLU A 233 -27.63 -23.72 -1.17
CA GLU A 233 -28.82 -22.86 -1.04
C GLU A 233 -28.48 -21.53 -0.39
N GLN A 234 -27.29 -21.40 0.20
CA GLN A 234 -26.85 -20.18 0.88
C GLN A 234 -26.62 -19.04 -0.10
N LYS A 235 -27.10 -17.87 0.28
CA LYS A 235 -26.94 -16.65 -0.50
C LYS A 235 -26.04 -15.67 0.27
N PRO A 236 -25.16 -14.95 -0.41
CA PRO A 236 -24.44 -13.84 0.20
C PRO A 236 -25.44 -12.76 0.62
N VAL A 237 -25.20 -12.16 1.78
CA VAL A 237 -25.90 -10.97 2.26
C VAL A 237 -24.92 -9.82 2.20
N THR A 238 -25.38 -8.66 1.73
CA THR A 238 -24.54 -7.49 1.49
C THR A 238 -24.87 -6.34 2.45
N ALA A 239 -23.96 -5.36 2.52
CA ALA A 239 -24.22 -4.12 3.24
C ALA A 239 -25.40 -3.34 2.62
N GLY A 240 -25.62 -3.46 1.31
CA GLY A 240 -26.77 -2.90 0.59
C GLY A 240 -28.11 -3.53 1.02
N ASP A 241 -28.12 -4.83 1.33
CA ASP A 241 -29.32 -5.51 1.87
C ASP A 241 -29.72 -4.96 3.25
N LEU A 242 -28.75 -4.42 4.00
CA LEU A 242 -28.97 -3.70 5.26
C LEU A 242 -29.21 -2.21 5.08
N HIS A 243 -29.16 -1.68 3.86
CA HIS A 243 -29.23 -0.24 3.56
C HIS A 243 -28.15 0.58 4.31
N ALA A 244 -26.96 0.01 4.52
CA ALA A 244 -25.89 0.63 5.30
C ALA A 244 -25.04 1.61 4.50
N GLU A 245 -25.00 1.47 3.18
CA GLU A 245 -24.08 2.20 2.28
C GLU A 245 -24.22 3.72 2.36
N GLY A 246 -25.42 4.22 2.59
CA GLY A 246 -25.68 5.66 2.70
C GLY A 246 -25.06 6.27 3.96
N ALA A 247 -25.28 5.64 5.12
CA ALA A 247 -24.71 6.09 6.40
C ALA A 247 -23.18 5.93 6.43
N MET A 248 -22.66 4.83 5.87
CA MET A 248 -21.22 4.61 5.73
C MET A 248 -20.59 5.68 4.82
N ALA A 249 -21.20 5.99 3.68
CA ALA A 249 -20.72 7.04 2.78
C ALA A 249 -20.74 8.43 3.44
N ALA A 250 -21.74 8.72 4.26
CA ALA A 250 -21.81 9.98 5.02
C ALA A 250 -20.62 10.11 5.98
N LEU A 251 -20.23 9.04 6.67
CA LEU A 251 -19.04 9.02 7.53
C LEU A 251 -17.75 9.19 6.74
N LEU A 252 -17.69 8.69 5.50
CA LEU A 252 -16.50 8.66 4.64
C LEU A 252 -16.38 9.87 3.72
N LYS A 253 -17.38 10.74 3.66
CA LYS A 253 -17.47 11.83 2.69
C LYS A 253 -16.20 12.70 2.64
N ASP A 254 -15.72 13.14 3.80
CA ASP A 254 -14.53 14.00 3.87
C ASP A 254 -13.24 13.18 3.78
N ALA A 255 -13.26 11.92 4.24
CA ALA A 255 -12.14 11.01 4.11
C ALA A 255 -11.83 10.62 2.64
N LEU A 256 -12.80 10.76 1.72
CA LEU A 256 -12.59 10.49 0.30
C LEU A 256 -11.70 11.55 -0.38
N LYS A 257 -11.61 12.75 0.19
CA LYS A 257 -10.81 13.86 -0.33
C LYS A 257 -9.33 13.69 0.02
N PRO A 258 -8.41 13.79 -0.96
CA PRO A 258 -6.97 13.66 -0.69
C PRO A 258 -6.40 14.76 0.21
N ASN A 259 -5.40 14.40 1.00
CA ASN A 259 -4.73 15.31 1.92
C ASN A 259 -3.47 15.89 1.27
N LEU A 260 -3.34 17.22 1.29
CA LEU A 260 -2.18 17.95 0.83
C LEU A 260 -1.27 18.33 2.01
N VAL A 261 0.00 18.05 1.86
CA VAL A 261 1.11 18.41 2.75
C VAL A 261 2.33 18.82 1.91
N GLN A 262 3.51 18.92 2.51
CA GLN A 262 4.74 19.31 1.83
C GLN A 262 5.92 18.43 2.22
N THR A 263 6.94 18.38 1.39
CA THR A 263 8.25 17.83 1.76
C THR A 263 9.07 18.88 2.53
N LEU A 264 10.19 18.49 3.12
CA LEU A 264 11.12 19.41 3.79
C LEU A 264 11.57 20.57 2.88
N GLU A 265 11.72 20.33 1.59
CA GLU A 265 12.11 21.36 0.60
C GLU A 265 10.89 22.11 0.00
N GLY A 266 9.68 21.85 0.50
CA GLY A 266 8.46 22.56 0.10
C GLY A 266 7.88 22.10 -1.24
N THR A 267 8.18 20.89 -1.69
CA THR A 267 7.48 20.24 -2.79
C THR A 267 6.14 19.71 -2.27
N PRO A 268 5.02 19.93 -2.99
CA PRO A 268 3.73 19.41 -2.54
C PRO A 268 3.72 17.88 -2.53
N ALA A 269 3.13 17.32 -1.49
CA ALA A 269 2.91 15.90 -1.32
C ALA A 269 1.46 15.61 -0.98
N ILE A 270 0.93 14.51 -1.50
CA ILE A 270 -0.41 14.03 -1.19
C ILE A 270 -0.28 12.74 -0.40
N VAL A 271 -0.92 12.69 0.77
CA VAL A 271 -0.95 11.51 1.65
C VAL A 271 -2.40 11.10 1.81
N HIS A 272 -2.77 9.91 1.30
CA HIS A 272 -4.16 9.51 1.31
C HIS A 272 -4.34 7.99 1.21
N GLY A 273 -5.05 7.42 2.20
CA GLY A 273 -5.31 6.00 2.33
C GLY A 273 -4.06 5.19 2.65
N GLY A 274 -4.24 3.99 3.20
CA GLY A 274 -3.12 3.17 3.64
C GLY A 274 -3.41 1.66 3.69
N PRO A 275 -3.96 1.05 2.63
CA PRO A 275 -4.26 -0.38 2.64
C PRO A 275 -2.98 -1.20 2.75
N PHE A 276 -3.00 -2.29 3.53
CA PHE A 276 -1.86 -3.20 3.64
C PHE A 276 -1.60 -3.92 2.31
N ALA A 277 -0.33 -4.03 1.93
CA ALA A 277 0.08 -4.63 0.66
C ALA A 277 0.11 -6.17 0.65
N ASN A 278 0.01 -6.81 1.81
CA ASN A 278 -0.03 -8.27 1.91
C ASN A 278 -1.44 -8.86 1.96
N ILE A 279 -2.49 -8.03 2.08
CA ILE A 279 -3.90 -8.44 2.14
C ILE A 279 -4.84 -7.57 1.29
N ALA A 280 -4.35 -6.43 0.80
CA ALA A 280 -5.04 -5.51 -0.09
C ALA A 280 -4.05 -5.02 -1.16
N HIS A 281 -4.45 -4.03 -1.96
CA HIS A 281 -3.63 -3.58 -3.09
C HIS A 281 -2.41 -2.71 -2.70
N GLY A 282 -2.29 -2.29 -1.44
CA GLY A 282 -1.05 -1.72 -0.91
C GLY A 282 -0.59 -0.39 -1.49
N CYS A 283 -1.49 0.41 -2.04
CA CYS A 283 -1.19 1.67 -2.70
C CYS A 283 -2.07 2.79 -2.14
N ASN A 284 -1.66 4.04 -2.30
CA ASN A 284 -2.53 5.18 -2.01
C ASN A 284 -3.79 5.19 -2.92
N SER A 285 -4.70 6.11 -2.66
CA SER A 285 -5.97 6.15 -3.37
C SER A 285 -5.85 6.47 -4.86
N VAL A 286 -6.83 6.03 -5.63
CA VAL A 286 -7.01 6.40 -7.04
C VAL A 286 -7.24 7.90 -7.17
N THR A 287 -8.04 8.49 -6.28
CA THR A 287 -8.30 9.93 -6.26
C THR A 287 -7.03 10.74 -6.07
N ALA A 288 -6.16 10.36 -5.12
CA ALA A 288 -4.87 11.02 -4.91
C ALA A 288 -3.98 10.97 -6.15
N THR A 289 -3.81 9.78 -6.74
CA THR A 289 -2.97 9.60 -7.93
C THR A 289 -3.51 10.40 -9.12
N LYS A 290 -4.83 10.34 -9.37
CA LYS A 290 -5.46 11.09 -10.46
C LYS A 290 -5.35 12.60 -10.28
N MET A 291 -5.52 13.10 -9.04
CA MET A 291 -5.33 14.52 -8.77
C MET A 291 -3.90 14.97 -9.02
N CYS A 292 -2.89 14.18 -8.62
CA CYS A 292 -1.51 14.48 -8.95
C CYS A 292 -1.28 14.57 -10.46
N LEU A 293 -1.82 13.63 -11.23
CA LEU A 293 -1.71 13.62 -12.70
C LEU A 293 -2.32 14.87 -13.36
N LYS A 294 -3.42 15.39 -12.81
CA LYS A 294 -4.09 16.59 -13.31
C LYS A 294 -3.41 17.89 -12.94
N LEU A 295 -2.61 17.88 -11.88
CA LEU A 295 -1.97 19.08 -11.31
C LEU A 295 -0.49 19.23 -11.67
N ALA A 296 0.19 18.14 -12.06
CA ALA A 296 1.63 18.14 -12.29
C ALA A 296 2.04 17.37 -13.54
N ASP A 297 3.25 17.66 -14.04
CA ASP A 297 3.82 16.97 -15.20
C ASP A 297 4.30 15.55 -14.84
N TYR A 298 4.70 15.36 -13.57
CA TYR A 298 5.17 14.09 -13.03
C TYR A 298 4.45 13.78 -11.71
N THR A 299 3.97 12.55 -11.60
CA THR A 299 3.39 11.99 -10.37
C THR A 299 4.25 10.83 -9.92
N ILE A 300 4.93 10.99 -8.78
CA ILE A 300 5.67 9.91 -8.14
C ILE A 300 4.73 9.25 -7.14
N THR A 301 4.62 7.94 -7.22
CA THR A 301 3.81 7.16 -6.28
C THR A 301 4.55 5.89 -5.90
N GLU A 302 4.15 5.26 -4.81
CA GLU A 302 4.78 4.03 -4.33
C GLU A 302 3.79 2.89 -4.16
N ALA A 303 4.32 1.66 -4.13
CA ALA A 303 3.59 0.45 -3.75
C ALA A 303 4.27 -0.22 -2.56
N GLY A 304 3.47 -0.82 -1.67
CA GLY A 304 3.96 -1.43 -0.44
C GLY A 304 4.79 -2.69 -0.66
N PHE A 305 5.77 -2.95 0.20
CA PHE A 305 6.68 -4.10 0.13
C PHE A 305 7.51 -4.17 -1.16
N GLY A 306 7.83 -5.38 -1.62
CA GLY A 306 8.59 -5.60 -2.84
C GLY A 306 7.74 -5.54 -4.11
N ALA A 307 8.43 -5.53 -5.25
CA ALA A 307 7.77 -5.44 -6.55
C ALA A 307 6.91 -6.67 -6.89
N ASP A 308 7.21 -7.80 -6.29
CA ASP A 308 6.42 -9.04 -6.42
C ASP A 308 5.03 -8.96 -5.76
N LEU A 309 4.87 -8.11 -4.74
CA LEU A 309 3.59 -7.88 -4.06
C LEU A 309 3.00 -6.51 -4.41
N GLY A 310 3.71 -5.44 -4.06
CA GLY A 310 3.18 -4.10 -4.18
C GLY A 310 3.07 -3.63 -5.63
N ALA A 311 4.15 -3.74 -6.41
CA ALA A 311 4.09 -3.31 -7.81
C ALA A 311 3.15 -4.20 -8.64
N GLU A 312 3.13 -5.51 -8.42
CA GLU A 312 2.17 -6.41 -9.06
C GLU A 312 0.74 -5.91 -8.83
N LYS A 313 0.33 -5.64 -7.58
CA LYS A 313 -1.02 -5.17 -7.26
C LYS A 313 -1.31 -3.76 -7.76
N PHE A 314 -0.30 -2.88 -7.74
CA PHE A 314 -0.43 -1.56 -8.36
C PHE A 314 -0.75 -1.68 -9.85
N LEU A 315 -0.04 -2.54 -10.56
CA LEU A 315 -0.18 -2.73 -12.00
C LEU A 315 -1.45 -3.53 -12.35
N ASP A 316 -1.64 -4.71 -11.77
CA ASP A 316 -2.73 -5.62 -12.13
C ASP A 316 -4.07 -5.29 -11.45
N ILE A 317 -4.10 -4.52 -10.35
CA ILE A 317 -5.34 -4.12 -9.69
C ILE A 317 -5.60 -2.63 -9.88
N LYS A 318 -4.75 -1.75 -9.31
CA LYS A 318 -5.01 -0.30 -9.30
C LYS A 318 -4.99 0.31 -10.69
N CYS A 319 -3.94 0.06 -11.48
CA CYS A 319 -3.84 0.58 -12.85
C CYS A 319 -4.98 0.10 -13.73
N ARG A 320 -5.35 -1.17 -13.60
CA ARG A 320 -6.46 -1.77 -14.34
C ARG A 320 -7.80 -1.10 -14.01
N MET A 321 -8.12 -0.93 -12.72
CA MET A 321 -9.38 -0.33 -12.28
C MET A 321 -9.46 1.17 -12.56
N ALA A 322 -8.34 1.87 -12.48
CA ALA A 322 -8.27 3.33 -12.62
C ALA A 322 -7.93 3.82 -14.04
N GLY A 323 -7.59 2.91 -14.96
CA GLY A 323 -7.14 3.25 -16.30
C GLY A 323 -5.76 3.93 -16.33
N LEU A 324 -4.90 3.65 -15.34
CA LEU A 324 -3.57 4.24 -15.24
C LEU A 324 -2.57 3.47 -16.11
N LYS A 325 -1.62 4.21 -16.71
CA LYS A 325 -0.50 3.65 -17.47
C LYS A 325 0.80 4.26 -16.96
N PRO A 326 1.61 3.53 -16.18
CA PRO A 326 2.89 4.03 -15.70
C PRO A 326 3.84 4.33 -16.86
N ASN A 327 4.65 5.37 -16.70
CA ASN A 327 5.64 5.80 -17.70
C ASN A 327 7.04 5.27 -17.38
N ALA A 328 7.36 5.12 -16.10
CA ALA A 328 8.62 4.58 -15.64
C ALA A 328 8.47 3.92 -14.26
N VAL A 329 9.37 3.01 -13.94
CA VAL A 329 9.46 2.35 -12.64
C VAL A 329 10.84 2.54 -12.05
N VAL A 330 10.89 2.91 -10.77
CA VAL A 330 12.12 2.95 -9.97
C VAL A 330 12.11 1.76 -9.03
N ILE A 331 13.11 0.89 -9.13
CA ILE A 331 13.29 -0.26 -8.24
C ILE A 331 14.37 0.10 -7.23
N VAL A 332 13.98 0.30 -5.99
CA VAL A 332 14.90 0.62 -4.89
C VAL A 332 15.55 -0.66 -4.36
N ALA A 333 16.85 -0.64 -4.22
CA ALA A 333 17.62 -1.68 -3.57
C ALA A 333 18.70 -1.08 -2.66
N THR A 334 19.24 -1.88 -1.76
CA THR A 334 20.44 -1.56 -1.00
C THR A 334 21.44 -2.69 -1.13
N VAL A 335 22.73 -2.38 -1.13
CA VAL A 335 23.79 -3.40 -1.11
C VAL A 335 23.60 -4.34 0.09
N ARG A 336 23.22 -3.78 1.23
CA ARG A 336 22.94 -4.55 2.47
C ARG A 336 21.80 -5.55 2.28
N ALA A 337 20.69 -5.14 1.66
CA ALA A 337 19.56 -6.03 1.41
C ALA A 337 19.92 -7.14 0.41
N LEU A 338 20.73 -6.83 -0.60
CA LEU A 338 21.21 -7.83 -1.56
C LEU A 338 22.15 -8.83 -0.89
N LYS A 339 23.08 -8.38 -0.04
CA LYS A 339 23.94 -9.29 0.76
C LYS A 339 23.12 -10.17 1.72
N TYR A 340 22.06 -9.63 2.33
CA TYR A 340 21.14 -10.40 3.15
C TYR A 340 20.45 -11.51 2.33
N ASN A 341 19.97 -11.18 1.14
CA ASN A 341 19.43 -12.18 0.20
C ASN A 341 20.48 -13.21 -0.24
N GLY A 342 21.75 -12.88 -0.18
CA GLY A 342 22.88 -13.79 -0.40
C GLY A 342 23.29 -14.61 0.83
N GLY A 343 22.56 -14.47 1.95
CA GLY A 343 22.76 -15.27 3.16
C GLY A 343 23.62 -14.63 4.25
N VAL A 344 23.98 -13.35 4.15
CA VAL A 344 24.75 -12.65 5.18
C VAL A 344 23.86 -12.31 6.38
N PRO A 345 24.26 -12.66 7.62
CA PRO A 345 23.54 -12.28 8.83
C PRO A 345 23.47 -10.75 8.99
N LYS A 346 22.40 -10.26 9.62
CA LYS A 346 22.16 -8.82 9.82
C LYS A 346 23.35 -8.08 10.47
N ALA A 347 24.06 -8.73 11.39
CA ALA A 347 25.20 -8.14 12.09
C ALA A 347 26.40 -7.83 11.17
N ASP A 348 26.55 -8.57 10.07
CA ASP A 348 27.73 -8.53 9.20
C ASP A 348 27.48 -7.76 7.89
N LEU A 349 26.29 -7.18 7.69
CA LEU A 349 25.89 -6.50 6.46
C LEU A 349 26.74 -5.27 6.10
N ASN A 350 27.47 -4.70 7.05
CA ASN A 350 28.34 -3.54 6.81
C ASN A 350 29.73 -3.92 6.23
N ASN A 351 30.10 -5.20 6.24
CA ASN A 351 31.35 -5.67 5.70
C ASN A 351 31.21 -5.93 4.21
N GLU A 352 32.25 -5.59 3.40
CA GLU A 352 32.30 -5.96 1.99
C GLU A 352 32.17 -7.47 1.82
N ASN A 353 31.28 -7.89 0.92
CA ASN A 353 31.11 -9.31 0.60
C ASN A 353 30.55 -9.48 -0.81
N LEU A 354 31.45 -9.49 -1.81
CA LEU A 354 31.08 -9.61 -3.22
C LEU A 354 30.44 -10.97 -3.55
N GLU A 355 30.90 -12.06 -2.91
CA GLU A 355 30.32 -13.39 -3.13
C GLU A 355 28.86 -13.46 -2.69
N ALA A 356 28.55 -12.95 -1.49
CA ALA A 356 27.19 -12.91 -1.00
C ALA A 356 26.32 -11.94 -1.82
N LEU A 357 26.89 -10.81 -2.23
CA LEU A 357 26.22 -9.85 -3.12
C LEU A 357 25.83 -10.52 -4.44
N GLU A 358 26.74 -11.25 -5.07
CA GLU A 358 26.47 -11.98 -6.31
C GLU A 358 25.38 -13.05 -6.14
N LYS A 359 25.36 -13.75 -5.01
CA LYS A 359 24.30 -14.71 -4.67
C LYS A 359 22.93 -14.05 -4.45
N GLY A 360 22.90 -12.84 -3.92
CA GLY A 360 21.66 -12.12 -3.64
C GLY A 360 21.12 -11.30 -4.82
N LEU A 361 21.97 -10.93 -5.78
CA LEU A 361 21.59 -10.17 -6.97
C LEU A 361 20.43 -10.78 -7.77
N PRO A 362 20.26 -12.10 -7.91
CA PRO A 362 19.12 -12.68 -8.60
C PRO A 362 17.75 -12.20 -8.09
N ASN A 363 17.63 -11.82 -6.82
CA ASN A 363 16.41 -11.20 -6.30
C ASN A 363 16.10 -9.87 -7.03
N LEU A 364 17.06 -8.98 -7.12
CA LEU A 364 16.93 -7.71 -7.86
C LEU A 364 16.64 -7.96 -9.35
N LEU A 365 17.42 -8.84 -9.98
CA LEU A 365 17.31 -9.12 -11.41
C LEU A 365 15.96 -9.73 -11.78
N LYS A 366 15.37 -10.53 -10.88
CA LYS A 366 13.99 -11.04 -11.05
C LYS A 366 12.97 -9.91 -11.06
N HIS A 367 13.05 -8.96 -10.13
CA HIS A 367 12.17 -7.80 -10.11
C HIS A 367 12.35 -6.91 -11.35
N VAL A 368 13.59 -6.66 -11.77
CA VAL A 368 13.89 -5.94 -13.01
C VAL A 368 13.24 -6.64 -14.21
N SER A 369 13.44 -7.95 -14.34
CA SER A 369 12.85 -8.76 -15.41
C SER A 369 11.32 -8.72 -15.40
N ASN A 370 10.69 -8.75 -14.22
CA ASN A 370 9.24 -8.62 -14.12
C ASN A 370 8.74 -7.29 -14.71
N ILE A 371 9.39 -6.19 -14.37
CA ILE A 371 9.01 -4.86 -14.86
C ILE A 371 9.25 -4.74 -16.37
N THR A 372 10.42 -5.14 -16.85
CA THR A 372 10.80 -4.96 -18.26
C THR A 372 10.19 -5.98 -19.21
N ASN A 373 10.13 -7.24 -18.81
CA ASN A 373 9.72 -8.34 -19.69
C ASN A 373 8.25 -8.73 -19.54
N VAL A 374 7.68 -8.68 -18.32
CA VAL A 374 6.27 -9.02 -18.10
C VAL A 374 5.38 -7.81 -18.32
N TYR A 375 5.67 -6.69 -17.64
CA TYR A 375 4.85 -5.47 -17.72
C TYR A 375 5.23 -4.52 -18.86
N LYS A 376 6.37 -4.75 -19.54
CA LYS A 376 6.86 -3.93 -20.65
C LYS A 376 7.07 -2.45 -20.29
N LEU A 377 7.52 -2.18 -19.09
CA LEU A 377 7.77 -0.83 -18.59
C LEU A 377 9.26 -0.52 -18.54
N PRO A 378 9.67 0.72 -18.89
CA PRO A 378 11.04 1.16 -18.65
C PRO A 378 11.30 1.27 -17.16
N CYS A 379 12.51 0.89 -16.72
CA CYS A 379 12.87 1.01 -15.32
C CYS A 379 14.32 1.44 -15.10
N VAL A 380 14.58 1.96 -13.91
CA VAL A 380 15.90 2.24 -13.35
C VAL A 380 16.01 1.60 -11.98
N VAL A 381 17.19 1.12 -11.63
CA VAL A 381 17.51 0.67 -10.28
C VAL A 381 18.11 1.84 -9.51
N ALA A 382 17.50 2.19 -8.39
CA ALA A 382 18.02 3.18 -7.45
C ALA A 382 18.67 2.47 -6.26
N ILE A 383 19.97 2.61 -6.11
CA ILE A 383 20.66 2.13 -4.91
C ILE A 383 20.59 3.22 -3.85
N ASN A 384 19.81 2.95 -2.81
CA ASN A 384 19.81 3.78 -1.60
C ASN A 384 21.13 3.56 -0.86
N ALA A 385 22.06 4.51 -1.06
CA ALA A 385 23.46 4.36 -0.70
C ALA A 385 23.68 4.49 0.82
N PHE A 386 24.50 3.63 1.36
CA PHE A 386 25.01 3.69 2.72
C PHE A 386 26.52 4.00 2.72
N PRO A 387 27.05 4.70 3.73
CA PRO A 387 28.49 5.00 3.83
C PRO A 387 29.40 3.77 3.84
N THR A 388 28.84 2.60 4.13
CA THR A 388 29.56 1.31 4.19
C THR A 388 29.60 0.58 2.85
N ASP A 389 28.88 1.05 1.85
CA ASP A 389 28.86 0.43 0.52
C ASP A 389 30.20 0.71 -0.21
N THR A 390 30.83 -0.34 -0.74
CA THR A 390 32.11 -0.20 -1.42
C THR A 390 31.92 0.01 -2.92
N GLU A 391 32.92 0.63 -3.57
CA GLU A 391 32.91 0.84 -5.04
C GLU A 391 32.82 -0.50 -5.78
N ALA A 392 33.48 -1.55 -5.28
CA ALA A 392 33.44 -2.87 -5.88
C ALA A 392 32.04 -3.49 -5.82
N GLU A 393 31.32 -3.33 -4.70
CA GLU A 393 29.94 -3.79 -4.54
C GLU A 393 29.00 -3.02 -5.49
N LEU A 394 29.11 -1.71 -5.54
CA LEU A 394 28.27 -0.86 -6.40
C LEU A 394 28.50 -1.18 -7.88
N LYS A 395 29.75 -1.37 -8.28
CA LYS A 395 30.11 -1.73 -9.66
C LYS A 395 29.53 -3.09 -10.07
N LEU A 396 29.58 -4.08 -9.18
CA LEU A 396 29.00 -5.41 -9.44
C LEU A 396 27.48 -5.31 -9.71
N VAL A 397 26.74 -4.53 -8.90
CA VAL A 397 25.31 -4.30 -9.13
C VAL A 397 25.06 -3.63 -10.47
N GLU A 398 25.84 -2.60 -10.80
CA GLU A 398 25.72 -1.87 -12.05
C GLU A 398 25.97 -2.77 -13.26
N GLU A 399 27.04 -3.58 -13.26
CA GLU A 399 27.38 -4.50 -14.34
C GLU A 399 26.25 -5.52 -14.58
N LYS A 400 25.72 -6.12 -13.52
CA LYS A 400 24.64 -7.11 -13.62
C LYS A 400 23.32 -6.52 -14.13
N CYS A 401 22.97 -5.31 -13.73
CA CYS A 401 21.78 -4.65 -14.27
C CYS A 401 21.96 -4.22 -15.73
N LYS A 402 23.16 -3.80 -16.13
CA LYS A 402 23.48 -3.48 -17.53
C LYS A 402 23.31 -4.68 -18.47
N GLU A 403 23.58 -5.90 -18.01
CA GLU A 403 23.32 -7.12 -18.77
C GLU A 403 21.83 -7.24 -19.17
N LEU A 404 20.92 -6.67 -18.38
CA LEU A 404 19.47 -6.59 -18.66
C LEU A 404 19.06 -5.28 -19.35
N GLY A 405 20.00 -4.43 -19.73
CA GLY A 405 19.72 -3.13 -20.35
C GLY A 405 19.14 -2.07 -19.41
N VAL A 406 19.34 -2.21 -18.10
CA VAL A 406 18.81 -1.31 -17.07
C VAL A 406 19.94 -0.54 -16.39
N ASN A 407 19.75 0.78 -16.27
CA ASN A 407 20.70 1.66 -15.59
C ASN A 407 20.53 1.56 -14.06
N VAL A 408 21.66 1.75 -13.36
CA VAL A 408 21.74 1.87 -11.91
C VAL A 408 22.18 3.28 -11.56
N VAL A 409 21.46 3.91 -10.62
CA VAL A 409 21.78 5.26 -10.13
C VAL A 409 21.85 5.23 -8.60
N LEU A 410 22.89 5.84 -8.05
CA LEU A 410 23.01 6.03 -6.61
C LEU A 410 22.03 7.11 -6.14
N SER A 411 21.36 6.86 -5.03
CA SER A 411 20.46 7.79 -4.35
C SER A 411 21.03 8.11 -2.99
N GLU A 412 21.36 9.37 -2.75
CA GLU A 412 21.86 9.89 -1.48
C GLU A 412 20.84 10.84 -0.81
N VAL A 413 19.57 10.68 -1.15
CA VAL A 413 18.50 11.60 -0.73
C VAL A 413 18.29 11.63 0.80
N TRP A 414 18.58 10.53 1.48
CA TRP A 414 18.52 10.48 2.94
C TRP A 414 19.46 11.52 3.58
N ALA A 415 20.67 11.65 3.08
CA ALA A 415 21.69 12.56 3.61
C ALA A 415 21.64 13.97 3.02
N LYS A 416 21.20 14.12 1.77
CA LYS A 416 21.33 15.36 0.97
C LYS A 416 20.00 15.92 0.46
N GLY A 417 18.85 15.33 0.85
CA GLY A 417 17.56 15.74 0.30
C GLY A 417 17.49 15.63 -1.22
N GLY A 418 16.79 16.53 -1.86
CA GLY A 418 16.62 16.52 -3.32
C GLY A 418 17.93 16.57 -4.11
N GLU A 419 18.97 17.22 -3.59
CA GLU A 419 20.28 17.27 -4.25
C GLU A 419 20.89 15.87 -4.46
N GLY A 420 20.69 14.98 -3.47
CA GLY A 420 21.14 13.59 -3.55
C GLY A 420 20.37 12.73 -4.55
N GLY A 421 19.30 13.23 -5.14
CA GLY A 421 18.44 12.53 -6.10
C GLY A 421 18.49 13.07 -7.54
N VAL A 422 19.26 14.12 -7.83
CA VAL A 422 19.23 14.80 -9.13
C VAL A 422 19.53 13.85 -10.29
N LYS A 423 20.57 13.03 -10.18
CA LYS A 423 20.90 12.03 -11.22
C LYS A 423 19.79 11.00 -11.43
N LEU A 424 19.12 10.58 -10.36
CA LEU A 424 17.97 9.68 -10.45
C LEU A 424 16.80 10.38 -11.15
N ALA A 425 16.54 11.64 -10.83
CA ALA A 425 15.49 12.43 -11.48
C ALA A 425 15.76 12.61 -12.98
N GLU A 426 17.01 12.90 -13.38
CA GLU A 426 17.40 12.99 -14.80
C GLU A 426 17.13 11.68 -15.55
N GLU A 427 17.50 10.55 -14.95
CA GLU A 427 17.25 9.23 -15.56
C GLU A 427 15.74 8.91 -15.64
N VAL A 428 14.97 9.22 -14.60
CA VAL A 428 13.52 9.03 -14.62
C VAL A 428 12.85 9.89 -15.71
N VAL A 429 13.26 11.16 -15.85
CA VAL A 429 12.78 12.03 -16.95
C VAL A 429 13.09 11.40 -18.30
N ARG A 430 14.31 10.93 -18.51
CA ARG A 430 14.73 10.25 -19.75
C ARG A 430 13.86 9.01 -20.02
N LEU A 431 13.58 8.19 -19.02
CA LEU A 431 12.74 6.98 -19.15
C LEU A 431 11.30 7.35 -19.50
N CYS A 432 10.75 8.40 -18.91
CA CYS A 432 9.38 8.85 -19.17
C CYS A 432 9.16 9.36 -20.61
N GLU A 433 10.23 9.73 -21.33
CA GLU A 433 10.18 10.11 -22.75
C GLU A 433 10.21 8.90 -23.70
N GLN A 434 10.50 7.71 -23.18
CA GLN A 434 10.51 6.49 -23.97
C GLN A 434 9.08 5.97 -24.20
N PRO A 435 8.78 5.41 -25.38
CA PRO A 435 7.55 4.67 -25.57
C PRO A 435 7.55 3.42 -24.68
N ASN A 436 6.39 3.04 -24.19
CA ASN A 436 6.20 1.77 -23.49
C ASN A 436 4.95 1.06 -24.00
N ASP A 437 5.01 -0.27 -23.96
CA ASP A 437 3.94 -1.16 -24.37
C ASP A 437 3.31 -1.84 -23.14
N PHE A 438 3.03 -1.06 -22.09
CA PHE A 438 2.52 -1.57 -20.83
C PHE A 438 1.43 -2.62 -21.03
N THR A 439 1.64 -3.77 -20.43
CA THR A 439 0.70 -4.91 -20.41
C THR A 439 0.47 -5.41 -19.00
N TYR A 440 -0.62 -6.12 -18.79
CA TYR A 440 -0.89 -6.80 -17.52
C TYR A 440 -0.27 -8.20 -17.49
N SER A 441 -0.09 -8.77 -16.29
CA SER A 441 0.48 -10.12 -16.15
C SER A 441 -0.51 -11.22 -16.55
N TYR A 442 -1.82 -10.94 -16.52
CA TYR A 442 -2.91 -11.84 -16.93
C TYR A 442 -4.12 -11.06 -17.45
N GLU A 443 -4.99 -11.73 -18.21
CA GLU A 443 -6.27 -11.20 -18.65
C GLU A 443 -7.37 -11.51 -17.63
N LEU A 444 -8.40 -10.63 -17.54
CA LEU A 444 -9.54 -10.84 -16.65
C LEU A 444 -10.60 -11.74 -17.28
N GLU A 445 -10.94 -11.45 -18.54
CA GLU A 445 -11.98 -12.17 -19.29
C GLU A 445 -11.41 -13.45 -19.89
N GLY A 446 -12.22 -14.50 -19.86
CA GLY A 446 -11.83 -15.80 -20.42
C GLY A 446 -10.75 -16.55 -19.64
N THR A 447 -10.36 -16.05 -18.47
CA THR A 447 -9.32 -16.63 -17.63
C THR A 447 -9.90 -17.01 -16.27
N THR A 448 -9.71 -18.26 -15.86
CA THR A 448 -10.18 -18.75 -14.56
C THR A 448 -9.38 -18.14 -13.40
N ILE A 449 -9.92 -18.21 -12.18
CA ILE A 449 -9.23 -17.79 -10.96
C ILE A 449 -7.88 -18.52 -10.82
N GLU A 450 -7.84 -19.82 -11.08
CA GLU A 450 -6.62 -20.65 -11.00
C GLU A 450 -5.59 -20.23 -12.07
N GLU A 451 -6.00 -19.98 -13.30
CA GLU A 451 -5.09 -19.50 -14.36
C GLU A 451 -4.49 -18.14 -14.07
N LYS A 452 -5.27 -17.19 -13.49
CA LYS A 452 -4.74 -15.90 -13.02
C LYS A 452 -3.71 -16.07 -11.93
N LEU A 453 -4.01 -16.90 -10.93
CA LEU A 453 -3.06 -17.25 -9.87
C LEU A 453 -1.80 -17.88 -10.43
N ASN A 454 -1.94 -18.81 -11.37
CA ASN A 454 -0.80 -19.47 -12.01
C ASN A 454 0.06 -18.47 -12.79
N ALA A 455 -0.56 -17.51 -13.47
CA ALA A 455 0.18 -16.45 -14.17
C ALA A 455 1.02 -15.59 -13.21
N ILE A 456 0.47 -15.21 -12.05
CA ILE A 456 1.21 -14.49 -11.02
C ILE A 456 2.38 -15.33 -10.50
N VAL A 457 2.13 -16.58 -10.14
CA VAL A 457 3.16 -17.49 -9.59
C VAL A 457 4.29 -17.72 -10.59
N THR A 458 3.97 -18.01 -11.83
CA THR A 458 4.98 -18.36 -12.83
C THR A 458 5.72 -17.13 -13.39
N LYS A 459 5.00 -16.08 -13.74
CA LYS A 459 5.60 -14.90 -14.37
C LYS A 459 6.27 -13.99 -13.35
N ILE A 460 5.60 -13.71 -12.22
CA ILE A 460 6.06 -12.71 -11.23
C ILE A 460 6.95 -13.33 -10.17
N TYR A 461 6.53 -14.44 -9.54
CA TYR A 461 7.32 -15.06 -8.47
C TYR A 461 8.44 -15.94 -8.99
N GLY A 462 8.34 -16.47 -10.21
CA GLY A 462 9.30 -17.40 -10.79
C GLY A 462 9.11 -18.85 -10.33
N GLY A 463 7.95 -19.16 -9.76
CA GLY A 463 7.57 -20.52 -9.37
C GLY A 463 7.14 -21.40 -10.55
N LYS A 464 7.02 -22.69 -10.29
CA LYS A 464 6.62 -23.69 -11.28
C LYS A 464 5.12 -23.67 -11.57
N LYS A 465 4.30 -23.58 -10.52
CA LYS A 465 2.84 -23.54 -10.60
C LYS A 465 2.21 -23.13 -9.27
N VAL A 466 0.94 -22.77 -9.33
CA VAL A 466 0.07 -22.66 -8.15
C VAL A 466 -0.56 -24.02 -7.83
N VAL A 467 -0.79 -24.27 -6.55
CA VAL A 467 -1.54 -25.41 -6.04
C VAL A 467 -2.69 -24.88 -5.18
N LEU A 468 -3.92 -25.28 -5.49
CA LEU A 468 -5.08 -24.97 -4.67
C LEU A 468 -5.43 -26.15 -3.78
N THR A 469 -5.57 -25.92 -2.47
CA THR A 469 -6.13 -26.93 -1.57
C THR A 469 -7.56 -27.30 -1.98
N ALA A 470 -8.08 -28.43 -1.52
CA ALA A 470 -9.47 -28.84 -1.79
C ALA A 470 -10.47 -27.75 -1.39
N ASN A 471 -10.22 -27.05 -0.28
CA ASN A 471 -11.04 -25.90 0.16
C ASN A 471 -10.95 -24.73 -0.82
N ALA A 472 -9.75 -24.34 -1.26
CA ALA A 472 -9.56 -23.25 -2.21
C ALA A 472 -10.19 -23.58 -3.59
N GLN A 473 -10.10 -24.82 -4.05
CA GLN A 473 -10.77 -25.28 -5.29
C GLN A 473 -12.30 -25.15 -5.18
N LYS A 474 -12.88 -25.52 -4.04
CA LYS A 474 -14.30 -25.35 -3.78
C LYS A 474 -14.70 -23.87 -3.79
N GLN A 475 -13.95 -23.04 -3.09
CA GLN A 475 -14.18 -21.59 -3.05
C GLN A 475 -14.05 -20.94 -4.43
N ALA A 476 -13.08 -21.37 -5.26
CA ALA A 476 -12.95 -20.87 -6.63
C ALA A 476 -14.20 -21.15 -7.48
N LYS A 477 -14.78 -22.34 -7.34
CA LYS A 477 -16.04 -22.71 -8.02
C LYS A 477 -17.21 -21.88 -7.51
N GLU A 478 -17.33 -21.68 -6.19
CA GLU A 478 -18.38 -20.88 -5.57
C GLU A 478 -18.29 -19.41 -6.02
N LEU A 479 -17.10 -18.82 -5.99
CA LEU A 479 -16.86 -17.42 -6.43
C LEU A 479 -17.17 -17.25 -7.92
N THR A 480 -16.82 -18.23 -8.75
CA THR A 480 -17.16 -18.23 -10.18
C THR A 480 -18.67 -18.29 -10.40
N ALA A 481 -19.39 -19.15 -9.66
CA ALA A 481 -20.85 -19.25 -9.72
C ALA A 481 -21.56 -17.96 -9.24
N LEU A 482 -20.96 -17.23 -8.32
CA LEU A 482 -21.45 -15.92 -7.84
C LEU A 482 -21.12 -14.75 -8.79
N GLY A 483 -20.42 -15.00 -9.92
CA GLY A 483 -20.11 -13.99 -10.92
C GLY A 483 -18.81 -13.21 -10.68
N PHE A 484 -17.93 -13.66 -9.79
CA PHE A 484 -16.67 -12.98 -9.48
C PHE A 484 -15.47 -13.49 -10.30
N ALA A 485 -15.69 -14.37 -11.28
CA ALA A 485 -14.62 -14.94 -12.09
C ALA A 485 -13.70 -13.90 -12.75
N ASN A 486 -14.25 -12.73 -13.15
CA ASN A 486 -13.52 -11.67 -13.83
C ASN A 486 -12.86 -10.66 -12.88
N TYR A 487 -12.86 -10.91 -11.57
CA TYR A 487 -12.15 -10.04 -10.63
C TYR A 487 -10.63 -10.30 -10.70
N PRO A 488 -9.79 -9.26 -10.53
CA PRO A 488 -8.35 -9.43 -10.38
C PRO A 488 -8.03 -10.12 -9.06
N ILE A 489 -6.82 -10.67 -8.97
CA ILE A 489 -6.35 -11.44 -7.83
C ILE A 489 -5.42 -10.58 -6.96
N CYS A 490 -5.66 -10.61 -5.66
CA CYS A 490 -4.80 -10.04 -4.64
C CYS A 490 -4.17 -11.19 -3.84
N VAL A 491 -2.94 -11.57 -4.15
CA VAL A 491 -2.25 -12.64 -3.43
C VAL A 491 -1.76 -12.11 -2.07
N ALA A 492 -2.17 -12.80 -1.02
CA ALA A 492 -1.71 -12.59 0.34
C ALA A 492 -0.67 -13.66 0.70
N LYS A 493 0.60 -13.26 0.70
CA LYS A 493 1.75 -14.11 1.02
C LYS A 493 2.77 -13.35 1.88
N THR A 494 3.80 -14.04 2.35
CA THR A 494 4.94 -13.39 2.99
C THR A 494 5.58 -12.34 2.06
N GLN A 495 5.96 -11.20 2.60
CA GLN A 495 6.68 -10.15 1.88
C GLN A 495 8.18 -10.40 1.76
N TYR A 496 8.73 -11.33 2.52
CA TYR A 496 10.19 -11.51 2.67
C TYR A 496 10.81 -12.45 1.63
N SER A 497 10.03 -13.07 0.79
CA SER A 497 10.48 -14.00 -0.25
C SER A 497 9.62 -13.90 -1.49
N LEU A 498 10.17 -14.26 -2.64
CA LEU A 498 9.39 -14.49 -3.86
C LEU A 498 8.43 -15.70 -3.73
N THR A 499 8.72 -16.61 -2.81
CA THR A 499 7.87 -17.78 -2.51
C THR A 499 6.85 -17.48 -1.41
N ASP A 500 6.07 -18.46 -1.02
CA ASP A 500 5.21 -18.46 0.17
C ASP A 500 5.95 -18.91 1.46
N ASP A 501 7.26 -19.18 1.36
CA ASP A 501 8.15 -19.52 2.47
C ASP A 501 9.17 -18.40 2.70
N GLN A 502 9.04 -17.68 3.80
CA GLN A 502 9.90 -16.54 4.14
C GLN A 502 11.38 -16.89 4.35
N THR A 503 11.72 -18.17 4.51
CA THR A 503 13.10 -18.62 4.71
C THR A 503 13.87 -18.76 3.39
N LYS A 504 13.18 -18.80 2.27
CA LYS A 504 13.77 -18.91 0.93
C LYS A 504 14.12 -17.55 0.37
N LEU A 505 15.37 -17.17 0.51
CA LEU A 505 15.91 -15.88 0.07
C LEU A 505 16.39 -15.93 -1.41
N GLY A 506 16.74 -14.77 -1.95
CA GLY A 506 17.24 -14.65 -3.33
C GLY A 506 16.13 -14.78 -4.38
N ALA A 507 16.38 -15.56 -5.41
CA ALA A 507 15.40 -15.90 -6.45
C ALA A 507 15.27 -17.43 -6.60
N PRO A 508 14.54 -18.09 -5.72
CA PRO A 508 14.30 -19.53 -5.81
C PRO A 508 13.59 -19.91 -7.12
N THR A 509 13.84 -21.13 -7.58
CA THR A 509 13.21 -21.75 -8.77
C THR A 509 12.55 -23.07 -8.39
N ASP A 510 11.73 -23.62 -9.27
CA ASP A 510 11.07 -24.92 -9.12
C ASP A 510 10.18 -25.09 -7.89
N PHE A 511 9.75 -24.00 -7.28
CA PHE A 511 8.81 -24.04 -6.14
C PHE A 511 7.35 -23.97 -6.61
N GLU A 512 6.47 -24.48 -5.79
CA GLU A 512 5.04 -24.32 -5.91
C GLU A 512 4.52 -23.34 -4.85
N VAL A 513 3.48 -22.58 -5.16
CA VAL A 513 2.79 -21.73 -4.18
C VAL A 513 1.44 -22.34 -3.88
N THR A 514 1.17 -22.60 -2.60
CA THR A 514 -0.08 -23.23 -2.17
C THR A 514 -1.07 -22.17 -1.69
N VAL A 515 -2.20 -22.06 -2.40
CA VAL A 515 -3.33 -21.24 -1.97
C VAL A 515 -4.26 -22.07 -1.10
N ARG A 516 -4.45 -21.65 0.14
CA ARG A 516 -5.25 -22.35 1.16
C ARG A 516 -6.71 -21.89 1.18
N ASN A 517 -6.95 -20.61 0.98
CA ASN A 517 -8.26 -20.01 0.98
C ASN A 517 -8.38 -18.93 -0.08
N LEU A 518 -9.60 -18.74 -0.58
CA LEU A 518 -10.00 -17.62 -1.43
C LEU A 518 -11.13 -16.85 -0.75
N LYS A 519 -11.04 -15.54 -0.73
CA LYS A 519 -12.05 -14.64 -0.19
C LYS A 519 -12.30 -13.51 -1.19
N VAL A 520 -13.56 -13.20 -1.47
CA VAL A 520 -13.86 -12.02 -2.28
C VAL A 520 -14.00 -10.77 -1.41
N SER A 521 -13.33 -9.70 -1.81
CA SER A 521 -13.60 -8.33 -1.36
C SER A 521 -14.47 -7.67 -2.41
N ALA A 522 -15.77 -7.94 -2.34
CA ALA A 522 -16.72 -7.60 -3.41
C ALA A 522 -16.91 -6.08 -3.57
N GLY A 523 -16.82 -5.32 -2.49
CA GLY A 523 -16.84 -3.86 -2.52
C GLY A 523 -15.58 -3.28 -3.17
N ALA A 524 -14.41 -3.78 -2.80
CA ALA A 524 -13.14 -3.39 -3.39
C ALA A 524 -13.01 -3.87 -4.86
N GLY A 525 -13.56 -5.05 -5.18
CA GLY A 525 -13.58 -5.59 -6.53
C GLY A 525 -12.40 -6.48 -6.86
N PHE A 526 -11.87 -7.24 -5.92
CA PHE A 526 -10.81 -8.25 -6.13
C PHE A 526 -11.02 -9.50 -5.28
N ILE A 527 -10.34 -10.58 -5.66
CA ILE A 527 -10.31 -11.83 -4.90
C ILE A 527 -8.98 -11.90 -4.14
N VAL A 528 -9.06 -12.10 -2.83
CA VAL A 528 -7.88 -12.33 -1.98
C VAL A 528 -7.56 -13.82 -1.96
N ALA A 529 -6.34 -14.17 -2.35
CA ALA A 529 -5.82 -15.54 -2.33
C ALA A 529 -4.81 -15.69 -1.18
N LEU A 530 -5.18 -16.46 -0.16
CA LEU A 530 -4.40 -16.66 1.06
C LEU A 530 -3.48 -17.87 0.90
N THR A 531 -2.17 -17.67 0.95
CA THR A 531 -1.16 -18.74 0.85
C THR A 531 -0.76 -19.31 2.21
N GLY A 532 -1.02 -18.58 3.29
CA GLY A 532 -0.72 -18.95 4.66
C GLY A 532 -1.67 -18.30 5.65
N GLU A 533 -1.32 -18.33 6.92
CA GLU A 533 -2.00 -17.53 7.94
C GLU A 533 -1.57 -16.07 7.80
N ILE A 534 -2.43 -15.27 7.23
CA ILE A 534 -2.20 -13.83 7.10
C ILE A 534 -2.85 -13.11 8.28
N MET A 535 -2.04 -12.40 9.01
CA MET A 535 -2.48 -11.68 10.20
C MET A 535 -3.11 -10.34 9.83
N THR A 536 -4.41 -10.23 10.01
CA THR A 536 -5.18 -8.99 9.85
C THR A 536 -5.23 -8.15 11.13
N MET A 537 -4.71 -8.68 12.23
CA MET A 537 -4.51 -7.98 13.50
C MET A 537 -3.11 -8.29 14.03
N PRO A 538 -2.10 -7.44 13.72
CA PRO A 538 -0.76 -7.58 14.26
C PRO A 538 -0.74 -7.46 15.79
N GLY A 539 0.27 -8.03 16.42
CA GLY A 539 0.52 -7.83 17.85
C GLY A 539 1.66 -6.84 18.08
N LEU A 540 1.66 -6.21 19.24
CA LEU A 540 2.82 -5.46 19.69
C LEU A 540 4.03 -6.41 19.88
N PRO A 541 5.28 -5.97 19.55
CA PRO A 541 6.49 -6.75 19.80
C PRO A 541 6.81 -6.79 21.30
N LYS A 542 7.85 -7.55 21.66
CA LYS A 542 8.30 -7.66 23.05
C LYS A 542 8.68 -6.29 23.66
N VAL A 543 9.27 -5.41 22.85
CA VAL A 543 9.60 -4.03 23.21
C VAL A 543 8.99 -3.16 22.12
N PRO A 544 7.77 -2.62 22.32
CA PRO A 544 7.12 -1.78 21.35
C PRO A 544 7.75 -0.38 21.28
N ALA A 545 7.63 0.28 20.13
CA ALA A 545 8.08 1.66 19.96
C ALA A 545 7.41 2.62 20.96
N ALA A 546 6.18 2.29 21.38
CA ALA A 546 5.43 3.02 22.40
C ALA A 546 6.19 3.24 23.72
N GLU A 547 7.14 2.37 24.09
CA GLU A 547 7.94 2.54 25.30
C GLU A 547 8.96 3.70 25.21
N LYS A 548 9.23 4.18 23.99
CA LYS A 548 10.22 5.24 23.71
C LYS A 548 9.59 6.56 23.28
N ILE A 549 8.33 6.51 22.88
CA ILE A 549 7.58 7.69 22.46
C ILE A 549 7.13 8.45 23.70
N ASP A 550 7.45 9.73 23.78
CA ASP A 550 7.10 10.58 24.90
C ASP A 550 6.73 11.99 24.42
N VAL A 551 6.12 12.77 25.31
CA VAL A 551 5.78 14.17 25.08
C VAL A 551 6.19 14.99 26.30
N ASP A 552 6.94 16.05 26.08
CA ASP A 552 7.39 16.94 27.15
C ASP A 552 6.27 17.93 27.60
N GLU A 553 6.56 18.70 28.63
CA GLU A 553 5.65 19.71 29.21
C GLU A 553 5.25 20.84 28.23
N ASN A 554 6.00 21.02 27.15
CA ASN A 554 5.74 21.98 26.09
C ASN A 554 4.98 21.36 24.90
N GLY A 555 4.62 20.07 24.99
CA GLY A 555 3.95 19.34 23.94
C GLY A 555 4.88 18.84 22.82
N LYS A 556 6.19 18.91 23.01
CA LYS A 556 7.16 18.40 22.04
C LYS A 556 7.29 16.88 22.16
N ILE A 557 7.09 16.20 21.03
CA ILE A 557 7.16 14.75 20.95
C ILE A 557 8.62 14.31 20.76
N THR A 558 8.98 13.20 21.40
CA THR A 558 10.27 12.52 21.26
C THR A 558 10.05 11.03 21.00
N GLY A 559 11.06 10.37 20.45
CA GLY A 559 11.01 8.93 20.21
C GLY A 559 10.07 8.47 19.09
N LEU A 560 9.48 9.40 18.35
CA LEU A 560 8.69 9.11 17.16
C LEU A 560 9.63 9.06 15.94
N PHE A 561 10.51 8.06 15.90
CA PHE A 561 11.56 7.81 14.88
C PHE A 561 12.73 8.80 14.79
#